data_089d87da9c954e433b1008b8f3780611
#
_entry.id   089d87da9c954e433b1008b8f3780611
#
_cell.length_a   1.000
_cell.length_b   1.000
_cell.length_c   1.000
_cell.angle_alpha   90.00
_cell.angle_beta   90.00
_cell.angle_gamma   90.00
#
_symmetry.space_group_name_H-M   'P 1'
#
loop_
_entity.id
_entity.type
_entity.pdbx_description
1 polymer ?
#
loop_
_entity_poly.entity_id
_entity_poly.type
_entity_poly.pdbx_seq_one_letter_code
_entity_poly.pdbx_strand_id
1 'polypeptide(L)'
;MNDQIPQPTIQTFARSIHKEAMKYGFGQVDVIRLVNALMDCASGDDTVMAPDDGGEQLPDVEIDVAGLPVSSERLVIRAFEPGSDDALFKSWLSDRYGRHFVLSAMAAHSLSFEALVEGEHNHLGIITTIDERPIGALAFLNYDADQKRAELRKLIGDPEFRGMGLAEEATRLWIAYGIKVLELQKIYVSTLQTHISNIKLNEKVGFQVEGLLRDEVLIDGERHDVLRMGYCRK
;
A
#
# COMPACT_ATOMS: atom_id res chain seq x y z
N MET A 1 31.85 -7.64 26.82
CA MET A 1 30.76 -7.11 27.67
C MET A 1 29.47 -7.57 27.02
N ASN A 2 28.74 -8.47 27.70
CA ASN A 2 27.43 -8.87 27.22
C ASN A 2 26.44 -7.75 27.64
N ASP A 3 26.16 -6.83 26.74
CA ASP A 3 25.09 -5.85 26.93
C ASP A 3 23.74 -6.58 26.76
N GLN A 4 23.29 -7.22 27.84
CA GLN A 4 21.95 -7.79 27.85
C GLN A 4 20.94 -6.63 27.90
N ILE A 5 19.99 -6.66 26.96
CA ILE A 5 18.89 -5.71 26.92
C ILE A 5 18.15 -5.78 28.28
N PRO A 6 17.90 -4.65 28.98
CA PRO A 6 17.22 -4.64 30.26
C PRO A 6 15.85 -5.31 30.19
N GLN A 7 15.54 -6.15 31.19
CA GLN A 7 14.26 -6.87 31.28
C GLN A 7 13.01 -5.96 31.14
N PRO A 8 12.98 -4.74 31.72
CA PRO A 8 11.84 -3.82 31.50
C PRO A 8 11.66 -3.41 30.04
N THR A 9 12.75 -3.30 29.29
CA THR A 9 12.69 -2.99 27.85
C THR A 9 12.04 -4.14 27.07
N ILE A 10 12.46 -5.38 27.34
CA ILE A 10 11.87 -6.58 26.72
C ILE A 10 10.38 -6.68 27.04
N GLN A 11 9.99 -6.44 28.30
CA GLN A 11 8.58 -6.47 28.72
C GLN A 11 7.75 -5.37 28.03
N THR A 12 8.34 -4.19 27.83
CA THR A 12 7.67 -3.09 27.12
C THR A 12 7.44 -3.47 25.64
N PHE A 13 8.45 -4.04 24.99
CA PHE A 13 8.32 -4.56 23.62
C PHE A 13 7.24 -5.65 23.54
N ALA A 14 7.29 -6.65 24.43
CA ALA A 14 6.32 -7.74 24.43
C ALA A 14 4.87 -7.24 24.63
N ARG A 15 4.65 -6.29 25.54
CA ARG A 15 3.33 -5.67 25.76
C ARG A 15 2.88 -4.89 24.53
N SER A 16 3.78 -4.18 23.87
CA SER A 16 3.48 -3.40 22.66
C SER A 16 3.06 -4.34 21.53
N ILE A 17 3.84 -5.39 21.26
CA ILE A 17 3.54 -6.40 20.23
C ILE A 17 2.19 -7.07 20.55
N HIS A 18 1.99 -7.52 21.80
CA HIS A 18 0.72 -8.15 22.19
C HIS A 18 -0.48 -7.22 21.97
N LYS A 19 -0.37 -5.97 22.45
CA LYS A 19 -1.45 -4.98 22.28
C LYS A 19 -1.79 -4.75 20.80
N GLU A 20 -0.77 -4.64 19.96
CA GLU A 20 -0.98 -4.49 18.52
C GLU A 20 -1.59 -5.74 17.90
N ALA A 21 -1.04 -6.92 18.19
CA ALA A 21 -1.57 -8.20 17.70
C ALA A 21 -3.07 -8.35 18.01
N MET A 22 -3.49 -8.00 19.23
CA MET A 22 -4.90 -8.04 19.62
C MET A 22 -5.78 -7.10 18.79
N LYS A 23 -5.28 -5.91 18.40
CA LYS A 23 -6.01 -5.00 17.51
C LYS A 23 -6.21 -5.59 16.10
N TYR A 24 -5.27 -6.42 15.65
CA TYR A 24 -5.37 -7.13 14.35
C TYR A 24 -6.23 -8.40 14.44
N GLY A 25 -6.88 -8.65 15.58
CA GLY A 25 -7.72 -9.81 15.77
C GLY A 25 -6.96 -11.12 16.02
N PHE A 26 -5.68 -11.02 16.40
CA PHE A 26 -4.90 -12.21 16.79
C PHE A 26 -5.52 -12.84 18.03
N GLY A 27 -5.82 -14.13 17.96
CA GLY A 27 -6.15 -14.94 19.12
C GLY A 27 -4.88 -15.42 19.85
N GLN A 28 -5.05 -16.13 20.95
CA GLN A 28 -3.92 -16.68 21.71
C GLN A 28 -3.01 -17.59 20.85
N VAL A 29 -3.61 -18.36 19.94
CA VAL A 29 -2.88 -19.25 19.05
C VAL A 29 -2.00 -18.48 18.06
N ASP A 30 -2.50 -17.35 17.56
CA ASP A 30 -1.76 -16.52 16.61
C ASP A 30 -0.58 -15.80 17.28
N VAL A 31 -0.74 -15.40 18.55
CA VAL A 31 0.36 -14.85 19.37
C VAL A 31 1.45 -15.91 19.58
N ILE A 32 1.07 -17.18 19.85
CA ILE A 32 2.04 -18.27 19.97
C ILE A 32 2.79 -18.50 18.65
N ARG A 33 2.08 -18.48 17.52
CA ARG A 33 2.70 -18.60 16.18
C ARG A 33 3.68 -17.47 15.90
N LEU A 34 3.32 -16.23 16.30
CA LEU A 34 4.21 -15.07 16.17
C LEU A 34 5.47 -15.25 17.01
N VAL A 35 5.34 -15.73 18.26
CA VAL A 35 6.50 -15.99 19.14
C VAL A 35 7.40 -17.06 18.52
N ASN A 36 6.83 -18.17 18.01
CA ASN A 36 7.60 -19.23 17.36
C ASN A 36 8.36 -18.70 16.12
N ALA A 37 7.68 -17.93 15.26
CA ALA A 37 8.29 -17.31 14.10
C ALA A 37 9.46 -16.36 14.48
N LEU A 38 9.31 -15.61 15.57
CA LEU A 38 10.41 -14.77 16.11
C LEU A 38 11.58 -15.61 16.64
N MET A 39 11.31 -16.75 17.25
CA MET A 39 12.35 -17.68 17.72
C MET A 39 13.09 -18.33 16.53
N ASP A 40 12.38 -18.72 15.50
CA ASP A 40 12.96 -19.27 14.26
C ASP A 40 13.89 -18.26 13.59
N CYS A 41 13.45 -17.01 13.45
CA CYS A 41 14.30 -15.92 12.96
C CYS A 41 15.57 -15.71 13.82
N ALA A 42 15.45 -15.84 15.15
CA ALA A 42 16.58 -15.67 16.07
C ALA A 42 17.56 -16.84 16.03
N SER A 43 17.09 -18.04 15.62
CA SER A 43 17.91 -19.24 15.51
C SER A 43 18.75 -19.29 14.23
N GLY A 44 18.59 -18.32 13.32
CA GLY A 44 19.29 -18.28 12.03
C GLY A 44 18.83 -19.36 11.06
N ASP A 45 17.69 -19.96 11.32
CA ASP A 45 17.07 -20.91 10.40
C ASP A 45 16.22 -20.09 9.39
N ASP A 46 16.90 -19.49 8.43
CA ASP A 46 16.29 -18.70 7.35
C ASP A 46 15.37 -19.53 6.44
N THR A 47 15.21 -20.83 6.74
CA THR A 47 14.35 -21.73 5.95
C THR A 47 12.86 -21.57 6.27
N VAL A 48 12.49 -20.88 7.35
CA VAL A 48 11.09 -20.86 7.85
C VAL A 48 10.33 -19.60 7.46
N MET A 49 10.97 -18.60 6.87
CA MET A 49 10.25 -17.43 6.35
C MET A 49 10.83 -16.92 5.03
N ALA A 50 11.09 -17.82 4.10
CA ALA A 50 10.71 -17.45 2.76
C ALA A 50 9.18 -17.23 2.84
N PRO A 51 8.65 -16.03 2.59
CA PRO A 51 7.23 -15.90 2.36
C PRO A 51 6.91 -16.99 1.35
N ASP A 52 5.89 -17.80 1.67
CA ASP A 52 5.31 -18.70 0.69
C ASP A 52 5.36 -17.93 -0.63
N ASP A 53 6.18 -18.41 -1.58
CA ASP A 53 6.35 -17.81 -2.92
C ASP A 53 5.05 -17.94 -3.73
N GLY A 54 3.92 -18.12 -3.04
CA GLY A 54 2.58 -17.91 -3.50
C GLY A 54 2.23 -16.46 -3.81
N GLY A 55 3.18 -15.55 -3.71
CA GLY A 55 3.09 -14.28 -4.41
C GLY A 55 3.04 -14.58 -5.90
N GLU A 56 1.83 -14.73 -6.43
CA GLU A 56 1.59 -14.78 -7.88
C GLU A 56 2.53 -13.79 -8.55
N GLN A 57 3.39 -14.29 -9.43
CA GLN A 57 4.33 -13.45 -10.19
C GLN A 57 3.55 -12.26 -10.73
N LEU A 58 4.16 -11.07 -10.65
CA LEU A 58 3.57 -9.91 -11.31
C LEU A 58 3.17 -10.33 -12.73
N PRO A 59 1.98 -9.96 -13.20
CA PRO A 59 1.54 -10.33 -14.51
C PRO A 59 2.62 -9.96 -15.52
N ASP A 60 2.98 -10.89 -16.38
CA ASP A 60 3.89 -10.62 -17.50
C ASP A 60 3.13 -9.81 -18.54
N VAL A 61 2.89 -8.55 -18.19
CA VAL A 61 2.19 -7.59 -19.04
C VAL A 61 3.24 -6.97 -19.94
N GLU A 62 3.04 -7.06 -21.23
CA GLU A 62 3.76 -6.23 -22.19
C GLU A 62 3.38 -4.77 -21.92
N ILE A 63 4.27 -4.05 -21.22
CA ILE A 63 4.12 -2.61 -21.04
C ILE A 63 5.01 -1.96 -22.08
N ASP A 64 4.39 -1.19 -22.98
CA ASP A 64 5.14 -0.37 -23.93
C ASP A 64 6.04 0.62 -23.16
N VAL A 65 7.21 0.87 -23.68
CA VAL A 65 8.15 1.88 -23.16
C VAL A 65 7.50 3.28 -23.12
N ALA A 66 6.46 3.49 -23.92
CA ALA A 66 5.63 4.70 -23.89
C ALA A 66 4.83 4.88 -22.59
N GLY A 67 4.70 3.83 -21.77
CA GLY A 67 4.10 3.90 -20.44
C GLY A 67 2.62 3.53 -20.39
N LEU A 68 1.74 4.49 -20.18
CA LEU A 68 0.29 4.27 -20.10
C LEU A 68 -0.37 4.43 -21.47
N PRO A 69 -1.44 3.68 -21.79
CA PRO A 69 -2.18 2.79 -20.89
C PRO A 69 -1.54 1.41 -20.71
N VAL A 70 -1.82 0.77 -19.57
CA VAL A 70 -1.54 -0.65 -19.31
C VAL A 70 -2.85 -1.38 -19.09
N SER A 71 -2.96 -2.63 -19.56
CA SER A 71 -4.21 -3.37 -19.55
C SER A 71 -4.06 -4.80 -19.05
N SER A 72 -5.14 -5.35 -18.57
CA SER A 72 -5.36 -6.76 -18.26
C SER A 72 -6.60 -7.26 -19.01
N GLU A 73 -7.10 -8.44 -18.65
CA GLU A 73 -8.32 -8.98 -19.24
C GLU A 73 -9.58 -8.16 -18.91
N ARG A 74 -9.61 -7.49 -17.76
CA ARG A 74 -10.79 -6.80 -17.23
C ARG A 74 -10.63 -5.30 -17.08
N LEU A 75 -9.40 -4.81 -17.06
CA LEU A 75 -9.09 -3.42 -16.71
C LEU A 75 -8.13 -2.78 -17.70
N VAL A 76 -8.29 -1.48 -17.86
CA VAL A 76 -7.30 -0.60 -18.47
C VAL A 76 -6.93 0.48 -17.44
N ILE A 77 -5.65 0.76 -17.28
CA ILE A 77 -5.16 1.89 -16.50
C ILE A 77 -4.58 2.89 -17.49
N ARG A 78 -5.21 4.03 -17.61
CA ARG A 78 -4.74 5.16 -18.43
C ARG A 78 -4.19 6.28 -17.56
N ALA A 79 -3.47 7.20 -18.16
CA ALA A 79 -3.05 8.41 -17.46
C ALA A 79 -4.26 9.22 -16.97
N PHE A 80 -4.08 9.91 -15.85
CA PHE A 80 -5.03 10.92 -15.39
C PHE A 80 -5.00 12.12 -16.32
N GLU A 81 -6.16 12.61 -16.73
CA GLU A 81 -6.32 13.77 -17.61
C GLU A 81 -6.88 14.95 -16.81
N PRO A 82 -6.02 15.94 -16.43
CA PRO A 82 -6.47 17.14 -15.73
C PRO A 82 -7.62 17.83 -16.48
N GLY A 83 -8.60 18.30 -15.72
CA GLY A 83 -9.81 18.92 -16.26
C GLY A 83 -10.91 17.92 -16.65
N SER A 84 -10.55 16.82 -17.31
CA SER A 84 -11.50 15.77 -17.69
C SER A 84 -11.87 14.87 -16.51
N ASP A 85 -10.88 14.40 -15.76
CA ASP A 85 -11.07 13.47 -14.65
C ASP A 85 -11.32 14.16 -13.29
N ASP A 86 -11.10 15.46 -13.20
CA ASP A 86 -11.12 16.21 -11.94
C ASP A 86 -12.41 16.04 -11.14
N ALA A 87 -13.55 16.23 -11.79
CA ALA A 87 -14.85 16.19 -11.11
C ALA A 87 -15.14 14.80 -10.54
N LEU A 88 -14.82 13.76 -11.31
CA LEU A 88 -15.03 12.38 -10.91
C LEU A 88 -14.07 12.00 -9.78
N PHE A 89 -12.78 12.32 -9.91
CA PHE A 89 -11.79 12.01 -8.89
C PHE A 89 -12.08 12.75 -7.58
N LYS A 90 -12.47 14.04 -7.63
CA LYS A 90 -12.92 14.81 -6.45
C LYS A 90 -14.12 14.14 -5.77
N SER A 91 -15.08 13.63 -6.55
CA SER A 91 -16.23 12.92 -5.98
C SER A 91 -15.82 11.65 -5.23
N TRP A 92 -14.90 10.88 -5.77
CA TRP A 92 -14.35 9.69 -5.12
C TRP A 92 -13.57 10.00 -3.85
N LEU A 93 -12.76 11.07 -3.86
CA LEU A 93 -12.00 11.50 -2.67
C LEU A 93 -12.90 11.99 -1.54
N SER A 94 -14.10 12.48 -1.87
CA SER A 94 -15.10 12.94 -0.89
C SER A 94 -15.88 11.79 -0.25
N ASP A 95 -15.86 10.58 -0.84
CA ASP A 95 -16.51 9.40 -0.28
C ASP A 95 -15.74 8.88 0.96
N ARG A 96 -16.47 8.23 1.88
CA ARG A 96 -15.88 7.67 3.12
C ARG A 96 -14.71 6.71 2.86
N TYR A 97 -14.67 6.06 1.71
CA TYR A 97 -13.56 5.17 1.32
C TYR A 97 -12.39 5.93 0.68
N GLY A 98 -12.69 6.99 -0.08
CA GLY A 98 -11.68 7.77 -0.79
C GLY A 98 -10.99 8.81 0.06
N ARG A 99 -11.61 9.28 1.15
CA ARG A 99 -11.00 10.30 2.04
C ARG A 99 -9.64 9.90 2.62
N HIS A 100 -9.34 8.60 2.63
CA HIS A 100 -8.06 8.05 3.08
C HIS A 100 -7.09 7.75 1.93
N PHE A 101 -7.42 8.15 0.69
CA PHE A 101 -6.52 7.97 -0.45
C PHE A 101 -5.19 8.69 -0.23
N VAL A 102 -5.23 9.86 0.37
CA VAL A 102 -4.05 10.63 0.74
C VAL A 102 -3.92 10.64 2.26
N LEU A 103 -3.17 9.68 2.80
CA LEU A 103 -2.99 9.49 4.27
C LEU A 103 -1.69 10.09 4.81
N SER A 104 -0.77 10.53 3.95
CA SER A 104 0.51 11.00 4.47
C SER A 104 0.35 12.31 5.23
N ALA A 105 1.04 12.44 6.36
CA ALA A 105 1.02 13.62 7.23
C ALA A 105 1.38 14.93 6.48
N MET A 106 2.12 14.83 5.39
CA MET A 106 2.43 15.96 4.51
C MET A 106 1.23 16.38 3.64
N ALA A 107 0.30 15.48 3.38
CA ALA A 107 -0.82 15.72 2.48
C ALA A 107 -2.06 16.28 3.19
N ALA A 108 -2.29 15.93 4.45
CA ALA A 108 -3.54 16.26 5.14
C ALA A 108 -3.78 17.76 5.36
N HIS A 109 -2.75 18.59 5.32
CA HIS A 109 -2.88 20.03 5.55
C HIS A 109 -2.30 20.94 4.45
N SER A 110 -1.63 20.44 3.43
CA SER A 110 -0.95 21.26 2.44
C SER A 110 -1.11 20.80 0.99
N LEU A 111 -1.66 19.60 0.74
CA LEU A 111 -1.87 19.17 -0.63
C LEU A 111 -3.25 19.64 -1.10
N SER A 112 -3.27 20.71 -1.87
CA SER A 112 -4.46 21.03 -2.65
C SER A 112 -4.70 19.92 -3.68
N PHE A 113 -5.91 19.82 -4.20
CA PHE A 113 -6.21 18.89 -5.29
C PHE A 113 -5.29 19.11 -6.48
N GLU A 114 -5.01 20.36 -6.80
CA GLU A 114 -4.11 20.79 -7.86
C GLU A 114 -2.69 20.27 -7.62
N ALA A 115 -2.17 20.40 -6.40
CA ALA A 115 -0.85 19.87 -6.05
C ALA A 115 -0.79 18.35 -6.10
N LEU A 116 -1.91 17.65 -5.87
CA LEU A 116 -2.00 16.20 -6.04
C LEU A 116 -1.91 15.80 -7.51
N VAL A 117 -2.63 16.46 -8.39
CA VAL A 117 -2.77 16.06 -9.79
C VAL A 117 -1.69 16.67 -10.70
N GLU A 118 -1.10 17.80 -10.35
CA GLU A 118 -0.08 18.51 -11.12
C GLU A 118 1.33 18.39 -10.54
N GLY A 119 1.47 17.75 -9.38
CA GLY A 119 2.76 17.61 -8.70
C GLY A 119 3.74 16.76 -9.51
N GLU A 120 4.92 17.29 -9.81
CA GLU A 120 5.99 16.61 -10.59
C GLU A 120 6.42 15.25 -9.99
N HIS A 121 6.19 15.07 -8.69
CA HIS A 121 6.52 13.82 -7.97
C HIS A 121 5.32 12.88 -7.81
N ASN A 122 4.25 13.11 -8.59
CA ASN A 122 3.04 12.30 -8.54
C ASN A 122 2.71 11.75 -9.93
N HIS A 123 2.48 10.46 -9.98
CA HIS A 123 2.00 9.79 -11.18
C HIS A 123 0.61 9.24 -10.89
N LEU A 124 -0.41 9.73 -11.59
CA LEU A 124 -1.78 9.31 -11.40
C LEU A 124 -2.29 8.52 -12.60
N GLY A 125 -3.05 7.47 -12.30
CA GLY A 125 -3.73 6.66 -13.30
C GLY A 125 -5.21 6.50 -12.95
N ILE A 126 -6.05 6.47 -13.98
CA ILE A 126 -7.47 6.14 -13.87
C ILE A 126 -7.65 4.67 -14.25
N ILE A 127 -8.31 3.93 -13.36
CA ILE A 127 -8.73 2.56 -13.62
C ILE A 127 -10.05 2.62 -14.38
N THR A 128 -10.08 1.99 -15.55
CA THR A 128 -11.32 1.83 -16.34
C THR A 128 -11.61 0.35 -16.56
N THR A 129 -12.86 0.04 -16.84
CA THR A 129 -13.23 -1.24 -17.46
C THR A 129 -12.73 -1.29 -18.91
N ILE A 130 -12.82 -2.45 -19.56
CA ILE A 130 -12.53 -2.60 -20.99
C ILE A 130 -13.45 -1.71 -21.86
N ASP A 131 -14.68 -1.44 -21.38
CA ASP A 131 -15.63 -0.53 -22.04
C ASP A 131 -15.39 0.95 -21.67
N GLU A 132 -14.18 1.28 -21.22
CA GLU A 132 -13.72 2.64 -20.92
C GLU A 132 -14.46 3.34 -19.76
N ARG A 133 -15.31 2.65 -18.98
CA ARG A 133 -15.98 3.23 -17.82
C ARG A 133 -14.96 3.44 -16.68
N PRO A 134 -14.74 4.68 -16.20
CA PRO A 134 -13.87 4.93 -15.06
C PRO A 134 -14.47 4.37 -13.78
N ILE A 135 -13.67 3.59 -13.02
CA ILE A 135 -14.13 2.91 -11.80
C ILE A 135 -13.26 3.20 -10.58
N GLY A 136 -12.09 3.81 -10.77
CA GLY A 136 -11.18 4.08 -9.67
C GLY A 136 -9.91 4.80 -10.11
N ALA A 137 -9.00 4.97 -9.16
CA ALA A 137 -7.73 5.63 -9.39
C ALA A 137 -6.57 4.93 -8.67
N LEU A 138 -5.39 5.09 -9.24
CA LEU A 138 -4.11 4.70 -8.67
C LEU A 138 -3.18 5.91 -8.69
N ALA A 139 -2.22 5.91 -7.77
CA ALA A 139 -1.15 6.88 -7.81
C ALA A 139 0.16 6.29 -7.29
N PHE A 140 1.27 6.79 -7.84
CA PHE A 140 2.54 6.85 -7.15
C PHE A 140 2.73 8.27 -6.67
N LEU A 141 2.76 8.47 -5.36
CA LEU A 141 3.03 9.75 -4.70
C LEU A 141 4.45 9.75 -4.17
N ASN A 142 5.00 10.95 -3.95
CA ASN A 142 6.36 11.11 -3.42
C ASN A 142 7.39 10.32 -4.25
N TYR A 143 7.22 10.32 -5.58
CA TYR A 143 8.16 9.69 -6.49
C TYR A 143 9.54 10.35 -6.35
N ASP A 144 10.52 9.52 -6.06
CA ASP A 144 11.91 9.90 -5.87
C ASP A 144 12.75 9.13 -6.88
N ALA A 145 13.11 9.80 -7.97
CA ALA A 145 13.87 9.19 -9.06
C ALA A 145 15.28 8.76 -8.63
N ASP A 146 15.91 9.51 -7.72
CA ASP A 146 17.25 9.23 -7.25
C ASP A 146 17.28 7.98 -6.35
N GLN A 147 16.29 7.85 -5.49
CA GLN A 147 16.13 6.69 -4.60
C GLN A 147 15.30 5.56 -5.24
N LYS A 148 14.78 5.77 -6.45
CA LYS A 148 13.93 4.81 -7.20
C LYS A 148 12.80 4.23 -6.34
N ARG A 149 12.08 5.10 -5.63
CA ARG A 149 10.99 4.72 -4.73
C ARG A 149 9.77 5.63 -4.88
N ALA A 150 8.60 5.08 -4.55
CA ALA A 150 7.36 5.84 -4.53
C ALA A 150 6.35 5.24 -3.55
N GLU A 151 5.37 6.03 -3.13
CA GLU A 151 4.23 5.61 -2.33
C GLU A 151 3.06 5.24 -3.24
N LEU A 152 2.62 3.99 -3.19
CA LEU A 152 1.45 3.54 -3.95
C LEU A 152 0.17 3.87 -3.21
N ARG A 153 -0.78 4.45 -3.94
CA ARG A 153 -2.16 4.68 -3.51
C ARG A 153 -3.12 4.06 -4.49
N LYS A 154 -4.26 3.57 -3.98
CA LYS A 154 -5.29 2.92 -4.78
C LYS A 154 -6.68 3.15 -4.22
N LEU A 155 -7.66 3.25 -5.10
CA LEU A 155 -9.05 3.47 -4.77
C LEU A 155 -9.95 2.87 -5.85
N ILE A 156 -10.88 1.99 -5.49
CA ILE A 156 -12.05 1.71 -6.32
C ILE A 156 -13.12 2.73 -5.89
N GLY A 157 -13.29 3.75 -6.71
CA GLY A 157 -14.17 4.88 -6.45
C GLY A 157 -15.64 4.50 -6.63
N ASP A 158 -15.94 3.78 -7.72
CA ASP A 158 -17.30 3.32 -8.02
C ASP A 158 -17.72 2.16 -7.10
N PRO A 159 -18.75 2.33 -6.27
CA PRO A 159 -19.22 1.30 -5.35
C PRO A 159 -19.63 -0.02 -6.01
N GLU A 160 -20.13 0.03 -7.24
CA GLU A 160 -20.61 -1.15 -7.97
C GLU A 160 -19.48 -2.14 -8.26
N PHE A 161 -18.24 -1.66 -8.33
CA PHE A 161 -17.06 -2.46 -8.65
C PHE A 161 -16.24 -2.90 -7.44
N ARG A 162 -16.69 -2.56 -6.23
CA ARG A 162 -16.01 -2.97 -4.98
C ARG A 162 -16.25 -4.45 -4.68
N GLY A 163 -15.26 -5.13 -4.10
CA GLY A 163 -15.37 -6.55 -3.72
C GLY A 163 -15.17 -7.55 -4.86
N MET A 164 -14.92 -7.11 -6.09
CA MET A 164 -14.76 -7.96 -7.28
C MET A 164 -13.30 -8.38 -7.57
N GLY A 165 -12.36 -8.10 -6.67
CA GLY A 165 -10.94 -8.38 -6.89
C GLY A 165 -10.21 -7.37 -7.77
N LEU A 166 -10.92 -6.35 -8.32
CA LEU A 166 -10.35 -5.39 -9.28
C LEU A 166 -9.25 -4.51 -8.68
N ALA A 167 -9.33 -4.21 -7.37
CA ALA A 167 -8.29 -3.47 -6.68
C ALA A 167 -6.95 -4.22 -6.65
N GLU A 168 -6.98 -5.54 -6.50
CA GLU A 168 -5.78 -6.38 -6.54
C GLU A 168 -5.19 -6.39 -7.95
N GLU A 169 -5.99 -6.67 -8.96
CA GLU A 169 -5.59 -6.70 -10.35
C GLU A 169 -4.98 -5.37 -10.80
N ALA A 170 -5.66 -4.25 -10.51
CA ALA A 170 -5.16 -2.91 -10.79
C ALA A 170 -3.83 -2.62 -10.06
N THR A 171 -3.70 -3.09 -8.80
CA THR A 171 -2.47 -2.89 -8.03
C THR A 171 -1.30 -3.64 -8.65
N ARG A 172 -1.48 -4.88 -9.11
CA ARG A 172 -0.45 -5.66 -9.80
C ARG A 172 0.01 -5.00 -11.09
N LEU A 173 -0.92 -4.49 -11.90
CA LEU A 173 -0.62 -3.73 -13.12
C LEU A 173 0.17 -2.47 -12.82
N TRP A 174 -0.24 -1.73 -11.76
CA TRP A 174 0.42 -0.47 -11.39
C TRP A 174 1.84 -0.70 -10.85
N ILE A 175 2.05 -1.78 -10.08
CA ILE A 175 3.39 -2.19 -9.65
C ILE A 175 4.27 -2.52 -10.87
N ALA A 176 3.74 -3.28 -11.83
CA ALA A 176 4.46 -3.61 -13.05
C ALA A 176 4.85 -2.36 -13.86
N TYR A 177 3.93 -1.39 -13.99
CA TYR A 177 4.21 -0.09 -14.59
C TYR A 177 5.32 0.65 -13.82
N GLY A 178 5.23 0.74 -12.50
CA GLY A 178 6.23 1.41 -11.68
C GLY A 178 7.63 0.80 -11.83
N ILE A 179 7.72 -0.53 -11.92
CA ILE A 179 8.99 -1.24 -12.07
C ILE A 179 9.55 -1.12 -13.49
N LYS A 180 8.70 -1.28 -14.52
CA LYS A 180 9.17 -1.36 -15.92
C LYS A 180 9.39 0.03 -16.53
N VAL A 181 8.57 1.02 -16.19
CA VAL A 181 8.60 2.36 -16.79
C VAL A 181 9.27 3.40 -15.89
N LEU A 182 8.91 3.43 -14.60
CA LEU A 182 9.49 4.39 -13.66
C LEU A 182 10.76 3.86 -12.97
N GLU A 183 11.20 2.65 -13.31
CA GLU A 183 12.38 1.98 -12.75
C GLU A 183 12.39 1.87 -11.23
N LEU A 184 11.22 1.82 -10.59
CA LEU A 184 11.13 1.74 -9.13
C LEU A 184 11.80 0.46 -8.61
N GLN A 185 12.62 0.61 -7.58
CA GLN A 185 13.23 -0.49 -6.84
C GLN A 185 12.45 -0.78 -5.56
N LYS A 186 11.79 0.24 -5.01
CA LYS A 186 10.97 0.14 -3.82
C LYS A 186 9.63 0.86 -4.01
N ILE A 187 8.56 0.13 -3.72
CA ILE A 187 7.21 0.69 -3.65
C ILE A 187 6.73 0.49 -2.21
N TYR A 188 6.17 1.52 -1.58
CA TYR A 188 5.63 1.38 -0.25
C TYR A 188 4.18 1.86 -0.18
N VAL A 189 3.46 1.38 0.80
CA VAL A 189 2.10 1.82 1.12
C VAL A 189 2.03 2.19 2.58
N SER A 190 1.23 3.21 2.88
CA SER A 190 0.86 3.59 4.24
C SER A 190 -0.64 3.38 4.39
N THR A 191 -1.06 2.59 5.37
CA THR A 191 -2.46 2.28 5.59
C THR A 191 -2.80 2.38 7.07
N LEU A 192 -4.03 2.79 7.38
CA LEU A 192 -4.50 2.73 8.74
C LEU A 192 -4.53 1.28 9.21
N GLN A 193 -4.04 1.03 10.42
CA GLN A 193 -3.99 -0.31 11.02
C GLN A 193 -5.36 -1.01 11.07
N THR A 194 -6.44 -0.25 11.06
CA THR A 194 -7.81 -0.78 11.11
C THR A 194 -8.33 -1.30 9.78
N HIS A 195 -7.63 -1.02 8.68
CA HIS A 195 -8.05 -1.41 7.33
C HIS A 195 -7.55 -2.82 6.95
N ILE A 196 -8.02 -3.83 7.64
CA ILE A 196 -7.58 -5.24 7.51
C ILE A 196 -7.69 -5.76 6.07
N SER A 197 -8.76 -5.44 5.36
CA SER A 197 -8.95 -5.87 3.97
C SER A 197 -7.88 -5.31 3.04
N ASN A 198 -7.45 -4.06 3.26
CA ASN A 198 -6.38 -3.44 2.50
C ASN A 198 -5.01 -4.04 2.84
N ILE A 199 -4.77 -4.35 4.12
CA ILE A 199 -3.54 -5.04 4.56
C ILE A 199 -3.43 -6.39 3.87
N LYS A 200 -4.48 -7.22 3.95
CA LYS A 200 -4.51 -8.54 3.29
C LYS A 200 -4.31 -8.45 1.77
N LEU A 201 -4.90 -7.44 1.12
CA LEU A 201 -4.68 -7.22 -0.30
C LEU A 201 -3.20 -6.88 -0.58
N ASN A 202 -2.60 -6.00 0.22
CA ASN A 202 -1.20 -5.64 0.07
C ASN A 202 -0.28 -6.86 0.26
N GLU A 203 -0.50 -7.68 1.29
CA GLU A 203 0.24 -8.93 1.50
C GLU A 203 0.11 -9.87 0.29
N LYS A 204 -1.10 -10.05 -0.23
CA LYS A 204 -1.36 -10.91 -1.38
C LYS A 204 -0.62 -10.46 -2.66
N VAL A 205 -0.40 -9.16 -2.84
CA VAL A 205 0.38 -8.64 -3.97
C VAL A 205 1.88 -8.53 -3.68
N GLY A 206 2.33 -9.01 -2.53
CA GLY A 206 3.74 -9.15 -2.19
C GLY A 206 4.35 -8.05 -1.32
N PHE A 207 3.54 -7.15 -0.76
CA PHE A 207 4.03 -6.20 0.23
C PHE A 207 4.28 -6.88 1.57
N GLN A 208 5.35 -6.51 2.24
CA GLN A 208 5.71 -6.96 3.58
C GLN A 208 5.61 -5.82 4.58
N VAL A 209 5.23 -6.14 5.82
CA VAL A 209 5.18 -5.14 6.89
C VAL A 209 6.58 -4.67 7.23
N GLU A 210 6.81 -3.36 7.21
CA GLU A 210 8.09 -2.74 7.57
C GLU A 210 8.06 -2.09 8.94
N GLY A 211 6.88 -1.67 9.40
CA GLY A 211 6.74 -1.05 10.72
C GLY A 211 5.39 -0.41 10.97
N LEU A 212 5.18 -0.06 12.22
CA LEU A 212 4.04 0.71 12.69
C LEU A 212 4.51 2.10 13.12
N LEU A 213 4.01 3.12 12.45
CA LEU A 213 4.25 4.52 12.76
C LEU A 213 3.17 4.96 13.74
N ARG A 214 3.57 5.26 14.99
CA ARG A 214 2.62 5.60 16.05
C ARG A 214 2.19 7.05 15.96
N ASP A 215 0.91 7.29 16.22
CA ASP A 215 0.33 8.64 16.23
C ASP A 215 0.68 9.47 14.97
N GLU A 216 0.82 8.79 13.82
CA GLU A 216 1.39 9.37 12.60
C GLU A 216 0.44 10.37 11.95
N VAL A 217 -0.86 10.07 11.90
CA VAL A 217 -1.83 10.92 11.23
C VAL A 217 -2.92 11.39 12.18
N LEU A 218 -3.39 12.63 11.94
CA LEU A 218 -4.52 13.22 12.63
C LEU A 218 -5.75 13.17 11.72
N ILE A 219 -6.79 12.42 12.11
CA ILE A 219 -8.03 12.28 11.36
C ILE A 219 -9.18 12.58 12.31
N ASP A 220 -10.05 13.51 11.90
CA ASP A 220 -11.22 13.92 12.69
C ASP A 220 -10.87 14.33 14.15
N GLY A 221 -9.65 14.90 14.36
CA GLY A 221 -9.15 15.32 15.66
C GLY A 221 -8.49 14.21 16.49
N GLU A 222 -8.45 12.97 16.01
CA GLU A 222 -7.82 11.83 16.67
C GLU A 222 -6.54 11.41 16.00
N ARG A 223 -5.54 11.02 16.80
CA ARG A 223 -4.29 10.45 16.31
C ARG A 223 -4.46 8.98 15.98
N HIS A 224 -3.92 8.58 14.85
CA HIS A 224 -3.98 7.20 14.37
C HIS A 224 -2.59 6.68 14.00
N ASP A 225 -2.38 5.40 14.32
CA ASP A 225 -1.21 4.68 13.88
C ASP A 225 -1.33 4.30 12.40
N VAL A 226 -0.21 4.34 11.70
CA VAL A 226 -0.11 3.97 10.29
C VAL A 226 0.81 2.78 10.13
N LEU A 227 0.31 1.72 9.50
CA LEU A 227 1.11 0.58 9.09
C LEU A 227 1.83 0.92 7.79
N ARG A 228 3.16 0.80 7.79
CA ARG A 228 4.01 0.89 6.62
C ARG A 228 4.29 -0.50 6.09
N MET A 229 4.02 -0.71 4.81
CA MET A 229 4.37 -1.95 4.12
C MET A 229 5.20 -1.61 2.87
N GLY A 230 6.15 -2.47 2.53
CA GLY A 230 7.05 -2.28 1.40
C GLY A 230 7.05 -3.47 0.44
N TYR A 231 7.20 -3.16 -0.84
CA TYR A 231 7.48 -4.08 -1.92
C TYR A 231 8.84 -3.72 -2.50
N CYS A 232 9.79 -4.65 -2.48
CA CYS A 232 11.12 -4.46 -3.07
C CYS A 232 11.22 -5.31 -4.33
N ARG A 233 11.74 -4.71 -5.42
CA ARG A 233 12.07 -5.44 -6.63
C ARG A 233 13.16 -6.45 -6.31
N LYS A 234 12.91 -7.73 -6.58
CA LYS A 234 13.92 -8.80 -6.49
C LYS A 234 14.83 -8.82 -7.72
#